data_f6c659de3fd713057e580e13058de95a
#
_entry.id   f6c659de3fd713057e580e13058de95a
#
_cell.length_a   1.000
_cell.length_b   1.000
_cell.length_c   1.000
_cell.angle_alpha   90.00
_cell.angle_beta   90.00
_cell.angle_gamma   90.00
#
_symmetry.space_group_name_H-M   'P 1'
#
loop_
_entity.id
_entity.type
_entity.pdbx_description
1 polymer ?
#
loop_
_entity_poly.entity_id
_entity_poly.type
_entity_poly.pdbx_seq_one_letter_code
_entity_poly.pdbx_strand_id
1 'polypeptide(L)'
;MRKSTFVVAFLCLAAWPALAQENNNDGHYNAAVSGSIQSDMLVPQGKQEDGSHEDFRTNTYADISVLSKFVDAGARFEYLEHPLPGFERDFKGWGLPYIYLKAKLKNAELTVGNFYEQFGSGFILRTYEERSLGIDNSLLGGRLVLKPFKGVQIKGIAGQQRRYWAHNDAWLTGADLQLNLDQWIKPMANSGTYLSLGGSWVNKHERNDDDGAVFADPTHKLNFPAYVNPWDVRANLQKGAFSMLAEYAEKTQDPSFDNGFIYRRGYAALLSASYSLKGMSILAQAKRSDNMSSRSRRQMNGTSSFVDHLPAFTYEHTYTLAALYPYATQLALGEWAYQAQLGYTFKRHTFLGGKYGTNIQINFSHVHSTDKHYKGWNGAPATSAQRGTDGYGSAFWKWGDQTYYQDINVQLDKRVTRDFKLHLLYMNQFYNKTVVEGEGGFIHSNVFVVEGKYRFSPKTTLRAEAQYLTTHEDQGDWLFGLLELSLVPHWMFTASDEYNVGETNRHYWNLYTTYNIGAHRIQLGYVRTRRGYNCSGGVCRLVPSYQGITLSYNYNF
;
A
#
# COMPACT_ATOMS: atom_id res chain seq x y z
N MET A 1 -27.34 6.92 29.49
CA MET A 1 -28.40 6.17 28.78
C MET A 1 -28.54 6.52 27.28
N ARG A 2 -27.55 7.15 26.62
CA ARG A 2 -27.57 7.42 25.15
C ARG A 2 -26.60 6.56 24.32
N LYS A 3 -25.76 5.73 24.98
CA LYS A 3 -24.74 4.91 24.28
C LYS A 3 -25.25 3.55 23.77
N SER A 4 -26.33 3.01 24.34
CA SER A 4 -26.89 1.71 23.94
C SER A 4 -27.82 1.77 22.73
N THR A 5 -28.34 2.95 22.37
CA THR A 5 -29.28 3.10 21.24
C THR A 5 -28.57 3.03 19.88
N PHE A 6 -27.27 3.38 19.81
CA PHE A 6 -26.51 3.35 18.55
C PHE A 6 -26.09 1.93 18.12
N VAL A 7 -25.77 1.05 19.06
CA VAL A 7 -25.45 -0.37 18.78
C VAL A 7 -26.66 -1.10 18.25
N VAL A 8 -27.87 -0.80 18.78
CA VAL A 8 -29.13 -1.40 18.33
C VAL A 8 -29.53 -0.88 16.95
N ALA A 9 -29.29 0.41 16.61
CA ALA A 9 -29.57 0.95 15.29
C ALA A 9 -28.65 0.36 14.21
N PHE A 10 -27.39 0.06 14.54
CA PHE A 10 -26.43 -0.59 13.62
C PHE A 10 -26.80 -2.06 13.35
N LEU A 11 -27.31 -2.78 14.36
CA LEU A 11 -27.82 -4.16 14.20
C LEU A 11 -29.11 -4.21 13.38
N CYS A 12 -29.94 -3.17 13.40
CA CYS A 12 -31.15 -3.09 12.59
C CYS A 12 -30.85 -2.81 11.11
N LEU A 13 -29.75 -2.09 10.76
CA LEU A 13 -29.31 -1.89 9.39
C LEU A 13 -28.76 -3.20 8.77
N ALA A 14 -28.19 -4.08 9.58
CA ALA A 14 -27.73 -5.41 9.13
C ALA A 14 -28.89 -6.39 8.81
N ALA A 15 -30.10 -6.13 9.27
CA ALA A 15 -31.27 -6.97 9.01
C ALA A 15 -32.06 -6.62 7.73
N TRP A 16 -31.79 -5.45 7.14
CA TRP A 16 -32.53 -4.97 5.95
C TRP A 16 -32.18 -5.69 4.62
N PRO A 17 -30.96 -6.20 4.40
CA PRO A 17 -30.60 -6.84 3.12
C PRO A 17 -31.33 -8.17 2.85
N ALA A 18 -31.86 -8.83 3.87
CA ALA A 18 -32.62 -10.08 3.69
C ALA A 18 -33.94 -9.92 2.91
N LEU A 19 -34.38 -8.68 2.70
CA LEU A 19 -35.61 -8.36 1.98
C LEU A 19 -35.39 -7.89 0.52
N ALA A 20 -34.13 -7.73 0.08
CA ALA A 20 -33.82 -7.22 -1.26
C ALA A 20 -33.52 -8.32 -2.31
N GLN A 21 -33.57 -9.59 -1.95
CA GLN A 21 -33.33 -10.72 -2.83
C GLN A 21 -34.63 -11.39 -3.30
N GLU A 22 -35.54 -10.63 -3.92
CA GLU A 22 -36.62 -11.23 -4.73
C GLU A 22 -36.18 -11.22 -6.20
N ASN A 23 -35.97 -12.44 -6.72
CA ASN A 23 -35.84 -12.74 -8.15
C ASN A 23 -37.15 -12.48 -8.84
N ASN A 24 -37.34 -11.35 -9.48
CA ASN A 24 -38.44 -11.14 -10.43
C ASN A 24 -37.90 -11.19 -11.86
N ASN A 25 -38.35 -12.22 -12.56
CA ASN A 25 -38.03 -12.52 -13.97
C ASN A 25 -38.81 -11.64 -14.97
N ASP A 26 -39.22 -10.46 -14.59
CA ASP A 26 -39.91 -9.52 -15.47
C ASP A 26 -38.98 -8.38 -15.83
N GLY A 27 -38.79 -8.14 -17.12
CA GLY A 27 -37.90 -7.20 -17.83
C GLY A 27 -37.64 -5.80 -17.25
N HIS A 28 -37.66 -5.62 -15.95
CA HIS A 28 -37.30 -4.42 -15.24
C HIS A 28 -35.77 -4.38 -15.01
N TYR A 29 -35.19 -3.20 -15.16
CA TYR A 29 -33.78 -2.92 -14.94
C TYR A 29 -33.39 -3.27 -13.50
N ASN A 30 -32.83 -4.46 -13.29
CA ASN A 30 -32.42 -4.93 -11.97
C ASN A 30 -31.23 -4.09 -11.48
N ALA A 31 -31.44 -3.30 -10.44
CA ALA A 31 -30.37 -2.73 -9.65
C ALA A 31 -29.94 -3.74 -8.60
N ALA A 32 -28.64 -4.04 -8.52
CA ALA A 32 -28.07 -4.85 -7.45
C ALA A 32 -27.62 -3.91 -6.32
N VAL A 33 -28.01 -4.24 -5.09
CA VAL A 33 -27.50 -3.56 -3.89
C VAL A 33 -26.42 -4.44 -3.28
N SER A 34 -25.28 -3.85 -2.96
CA SER A 34 -24.19 -4.51 -2.26
C SER A 34 -23.62 -3.58 -1.20
N GLY A 35 -23.02 -4.14 -0.19
CA GLY A 35 -22.43 -3.36 0.86
C GLY A 35 -21.50 -4.18 1.74
N SER A 36 -20.78 -3.47 2.61
CA SER A 36 -19.90 -4.07 3.59
C SER A 36 -19.93 -3.28 4.89
N ILE A 37 -19.71 -3.99 5.99
CA ILE A 37 -19.44 -3.40 7.30
C ILE A 37 -18.13 -3.99 7.78
N GLN A 38 -17.18 -3.13 8.11
CA GLN A 38 -15.93 -3.48 8.77
C GLN A 38 -15.83 -2.66 10.05
N SER A 39 -15.61 -3.33 11.18
CA SER A 39 -15.43 -2.66 12.46
C SER A 39 -14.32 -3.33 13.25
N ASP A 40 -13.27 -2.60 13.52
CA ASP A 40 -12.13 -3.03 14.33
C ASP A 40 -12.15 -2.24 15.65
N MET A 41 -12.18 -2.95 16.75
CA MET A 41 -12.37 -2.40 18.10
C MET A 41 -11.25 -2.86 19.01
N LEU A 42 -10.87 -2.01 19.95
CA LEU A 42 -9.89 -2.28 20.99
C LEU A 42 -10.39 -1.75 22.34
N VAL A 43 -10.40 -2.61 23.36
CA VAL A 43 -10.50 -2.23 24.77
C VAL A 43 -9.08 -2.30 25.33
N PRO A 44 -8.38 -1.17 25.46
CA PRO A 44 -7.00 -1.15 25.93
C PRO A 44 -6.90 -1.57 27.40
N GLN A 45 -5.79 -2.22 27.75
CA GLN A 45 -5.44 -2.52 29.13
C GLN A 45 -4.10 -1.88 29.48
N GLY A 46 -4.06 -1.24 30.65
CA GLY A 46 -2.87 -0.58 31.14
C GLY A 46 -2.59 0.79 30.48
N LYS A 47 -1.39 1.31 30.72
CA LYS A 47 -0.96 2.61 30.16
C LYS A 47 -0.67 2.47 28.68
N GLN A 48 -1.28 3.32 27.86
CA GLN A 48 -1.08 3.33 26.41
C GLN A 48 0.17 4.15 26.07
N GLU A 49 0.96 3.67 25.14
CA GLU A 49 2.23 4.31 24.71
C GLU A 49 1.99 5.67 24.05
N ASP A 50 0.90 5.84 23.34
CA ASP A 50 0.53 7.11 22.68
C ASP A 50 0.01 8.18 23.68
N GLY A 51 0.04 7.88 24.98
CA GLY A 51 -0.38 8.78 26.05
C GLY A 51 -1.89 9.00 26.12
N SER A 52 -2.70 8.24 25.40
CA SER A 52 -4.15 8.32 25.50
C SER A 52 -4.67 7.58 26.73
N HIS A 53 -5.86 7.98 27.17
CA HIS A 53 -6.60 7.38 28.27
C HIS A 53 -7.98 6.87 27.82
N GLU A 54 -8.11 6.54 26.53
CA GLU A 54 -9.37 6.05 25.98
C GLU A 54 -9.65 4.62 26.45
N ASP A 55 -10.83 4.41 27.02
CA ASP A 55 -11.28 3.09 27.51
C ASP A 55 -11.73 2.18 26.37
N PHE A 56 -12.02 2.76 25.21
CA PHE A 56 -12.51 2.06 24.02
C PHE A 56 -12.08 2.79 22.75
N ARG A 57 -11.56 2.03 21.77
CA ARG A 57 -11.18 2.56 20.46
C ARG A 57 -11.85 1.79 19.35
N THR A 58 -12.20 2.44 18.26
CA THR A 58 -12.81 1.78 17.11
C THR A 58 -12.58 2.53 15.81
N ASN A 59 -12.36 1.74 14.76
CA ASN A 59 -12.43 2.17 13.36
C ASN A 59 -13.56 1.38 12.70
N THR A 60 -14.65 2.05 12.35
CA THR A 60 -15.82 1.40 11.74
C THR A 60 -16.12 2.06 10.40
N TYR A 61 -16.29 1.23 9.38
CA TYR A 61 -16.63 1.61 8.02
C TYR A 61 -17.87 0.83 7.57
N ALA A 62 -18.82 1.53 6.95
CA ALA A 62 -19.99 0.91 6.34
C ALA A 62 -20.16 1.46 4.94
N ASP A 63 -19.99 0.60 3.94
CA ASP A 63 -20.15 0.94 2.53
C ASP A 63 -21.50 0.40 2.04
N ILE A 64 -22.17 1.18 1.20
CA ILE A 64 -23.34 0.75 0.44
C ILE A 64 -23.19 1.20 -1.00
N SER A 65 -23.51 0.33 -1.94
CA SER A 65 -23.54 0.66 -3.36
C SER A 65 -24.75 0.06 -4.05
N VAL A 66 -25.29 0.83 -4.97
CA VAL A 66 -26.36 0.43 -5.88
C VAL A 66 -25.78 0.39 -7.28
N LEU A 67 -25.76 -0.78 -7.87
CA LEU A 67 -25.18 -1.02 -9.19
C LEU A 67 -26.30 -1.29 -10.19
N SER A 68 -26.32 -0.54 -11.30
CA SER A 68 -27.26 -0.76 -12.37
C SER A 68 -26.58 -0.74 -13.75
N LYS A 69 -27.35 -1.00 -14.79
CA LYS A 69 -26.83 -0.99 -16.17
C LYS A 69 -26.30 0.40 -16.59
N PHE A 70 -26.93 1.47 -16.14
CA PHE A 70 -26.64 2.83 -16.59
C PHE A 70 -26.07 3.75 -15.52
N VAL A 71 -26.35 3.46 -14.26
CA VAL A 71 -25.96 4.33 -13.15
C VAL A 71 -25.53 3.47 -11.96
N ASP A 72 -24.37 3.77 -11.38
CA ASP A 72 -23.97 3.27 -10.07
C ASP A 72 -23.96 4.45 -9.09
N ALA A 73 -24.35 4.20 -7.86
CA ALA A 73 -24.24 5.15 -6.75
C ALA A 73 -23.73 4.45 -5.51
N GLY A 74 -22.99 5.16 -4.69
CA GLY A 74 -22.53 4.59 -3.43
C GLY A 74 -22.20 5.66 -2.40
N ALA A 75 -22.17 5.21 -1.14
CA ALA A 75 -21.81 6.04 -0.01
C ALA A 75 -21.07 5.19 1.04
N ARG A 76 -20.17 5.83 1.78
CA ARG A 76 -19.48 5.26 2.93
C ARG A 76 -19.75 6.09 4.17
N PHE A 77 -20.18 5.43 5.22
CA PHE A 77 -20.21 5.96 6.57
C PHE A 77 -18.96 5.50 7.31
N GLU A 78 -18.31 6.43 8.02
CA GLU A 78 -17.15 6.14 8.87
C GLU A 78 -17.43 6.63 10.30
N TYR A 79 -16.98 5.82 11.27
CA TYR A 79 -17.03 6.17 12.69
C TYR A 79 -15.66 5.87 13.33
N LEU A 80 -14.89 6.94 13.59
CA LEU A 80 -13.55 6.92 14.15
C LEU A 80 -13.47 7.88 15.35
N GLU A 81 -14.49 7.91 16.22
CA GLU A 81 -14.55 8.85 17.36
C GLU A 81 -13.35 8.67 18.31
N HIS A 82 -12.86 7.43 18.45
CA HIS A 82 -11.65 7.09 19.15
C HIS A 82 -10.81 6.17 18.26
N PRO A 83 -9.97 6.70 17.35
CA PRO A 83 -9.23 5.89 16.38
C PRO A 83 -8.29 4.89 17.04
N LEU A 84 -8.06 3.76 16.37
CA LEU A 84 -7.11 2.73 16.80
C LEU A 84 -5.68 3.28 16.90
N PRO A 85 -4.79 2.63 17.70
CA PRO A 85 -3.40 3.07 17.85
C PRO A 85 -2.68 3.23 16.51
N GLY A 86 -1.87 4.29 16.38
CA GLY A 86 -1.13 4.61 15.17
C GLY A 86 -1.93 5.43 14.14
N PHE A 87 -3.24 5.61 14.29
CA PHE A 87 -3.98 6.59 13.47
C PHE A 87 -3.69 8.02 13.93
N GLU A 88 -3.58 8.94 12.97
CA GLU A 88 -3.42 10.36 13.27
C GLU A 88 -4.68 10.88 14.01
N ARG A 89 -4.48 11.77 14.99
CA ARG A 89 -5.60 12.27 15.84
C ARG A 89 -6.69 12.99 15.04
N ASP A 90 -6.32 13.58 13.92
CA ASP A 90 -7.22 14.32 13.04
C ASP A 90 -8.28 13.41 12.36
N PHE A 91 -8.12 12.08 12.43
CA PHE A 91 -9.17 11.13 12.03
C PHE A 91 -10.33 11.04 13.02
N LYS A 92 -10.20 11.63 14.22
CA LYS A 92 -11.29 11.61 15.21
C LYS A 92 -12.55 12.25 14.64
N GLY A 93 -13.65 11.46 14.58
CA GLY A 93 -14.93 11.92 14.08
C GLY A 93 -15.80 10.84 13.47
N TRP A 94 -16.88 11.25 12.84
CA TRP A 94 -17.77 10.37 12.10
C TRP A 94 -18.54 11.15 11.01
N GLY A 95 -18.97 10.46 9.97
CA GLY A 95 -19.71 11.08 8.88
C GLY A 95 -19.79 10.24 7.61
N LEU A 96 -20.11 10.90 6.51
CA LEU A 96 -20.19 10.33 5.16
C LEU A 96 -19.11 10.98 4.27
N PRO A 97 -17.83 10.59 4.43
CA PRO A 97 -16.74 11.25 3.71
C PRO A 97 -16.59 10.82 2.25
N TYR A 98 -17.31 9.79 1.81
CA TYR A 98 -17.24 9.26 0.47
C TYR A 98 -18.64 9.02 -0.09
N ILE A 99 -19.00 9.75 -1.15
CA ILE A 99 -20.28 9.63 -1.85
C ILE A 99 -20.02 9.83 -3.33
N TYR A 100 -20.58 8.97 -4.18
CA TYR A 100 -20.43 9.10 -5.62
C TYR A 100 -21.69 8.72 -6.41
N LEU A 101 -21.77 9.29 -7.61
CA LEU A 101 -22.68 8.88 -8.67
C LEU A 101 -21.90 8.66 -9.94
N LYS A 102 -22.05 7.49 -10.59
CA LYS A 102 -21.39 7.13 -11.84
C LYS A 102 -22.42 6.83 -12.92
N ALA A 103 -22.44 7.61 -13.99
CA ALA A 103 -23.20 7.34 -15.21
C ALA A 103 -22.37 6.50 -16.18
N LYS A 104 -22.95 5.43 -16.72
CA LYS A 104 -22.33 4.51 -17.68
C LYS A 104 -23.02 4.61 -19.02
N LEU A 105 -22.31 5.14 -20.00
CA LEU A 105 -22.73 5.21 -21.40
C LEU A 105 -21.93 4.19 -22.22
N LYS A 106 -22.36 3.90 -23.46
CA LYS A 106 -21.70 2.88 -24.29
C LYS A 106 -20.17 3.07 -24.43
N ASN A 107 -19.73 4.32 -24.59
CA ASN A 107 -18.32 4.66 -24.83
C ASN A 107 -17.80 5.70 -23.84
N ALA A 108 -18.54 6.00 -22.77
CA ALA A 108 -18.17 7.01 -21.78
C ALA A 108 -18.66 6.62 -20.38
N GLU A 109 -17.87 6.97 -19.38
CA GLU A 109 -18.25 6.90 -17.96
C GLU A 109 -17.99 8.26 -17.33
N LEU A 110 -18.98 8.80 -16.61
CA LEU A 110 -18.86 10.03 -15.85
C LEU A 110 -19.12 9.73 -14.38
N THR A 111 -18.16 10.01 -13.52
CA THR A 111 -18.32 9.94 -12.07
C THR A 111 -18.30 11.35 -11.50
N VAL A 112 -19.26 11.66 -10.61
CA VAL A 112 -19.35 12.91 -9.86
C VAL A 112 -19.41 12.55 -8.38
N GLY A 113 -18.75 13.33 -7.55
CA GLY A 113 -18.55 13.06 -6.13
C GLY A 113 -17.14 12.54 -5.83
N ASN A 114 -17.02 11.61 -4.91
CA ASN A 114 -15.72 11.04 -4.57
C ASN A 114 -15.34 9.94 -5.56
N PHE A 115 -14.06 9.88 -5.91
CA PHE A 115 -13.51 8.84 -6.77
C PHE A 115 -12.02 8.62 -6.49
N TYR A 116 -11.55 7.44 -6.89
CA TYR A 116 -10.13 7.11 -6.94
C TYR A 116 -9.68 7.04 -8.40
N GLU A 117 -8.45 7.44 -8.67
CA GLU A 117 -7.83 7.31 -9.99
C GLU A 117 -6.31 7.14 -9.88
N GLN A 118 -5.77 6.42 -10.83
CA GLN A 118 -4.34 6.24 -11.01
C GLN A 118 -3.96 6.43 -12.48
N PHE A 119 -2.87 7.17 -12.73
CA PHE A 119 -2.26 7.30 -14.03
C PHE A 119 -0.94 6.53 -14.05
N GLY A 120 -0.72 5.70 -15.08
CA GLY A 120 0.46 4.86 -15.18
C GLY A 120 0.72 4.00 -13.95
N SER A 121 1.96 3.94 -13.51
CA SER A 121 2.37 3.27 -12.28
C SER A 121 2.06 4.06 -11.01
N GLY A 122 1.49 5.26 -11.15
CA GLY A 122 1.16 6.13 -10.03
C GLY A 122 2.20 7.23 -9.77
N PHE A 123 3.22 7.35 -10.59
CA PHE A 123 4.32 8.32 -10.40
C PHE A 123 3.86 9.78 -10.37
N ILE A 124 2.76 10.10 -11.02
CA ILE A 124 2.24 11.47 -11.08
C ILE A 124 0.86 11.62 -10.44
N LEU A 125 0.09 10.52 -10.34
CA LEU A 125 -1.21 10.48 -9.68
C LEU A 125 -1.54 9.06 -9.25
N ARG A 126 -1.78 8.87 -7.96
CA ARG A 126 -2.44 7.69 -7.39
C ARG A 126 -3.25 8.11 -6.17
N THR A 127 -4.56 7.95 -6.29
CA THR A 127 -5.47 8.09 -5.16
C THR A 127 -6.09 6.73 -4.84
N TYR A 128 -6.14 6.37 -3.56
CA TYR A 128 -6.56 5.04 -3.11
C TYR A 128 -7.00 5.06 -1.65
N GLU A 129 -7.61 3.98 -1.22
CA GLU A 129 -7.91 3.69 0.17
C GLU A 129 -7.07 2.52 0.67
N GLU A 130 -6.48 2.67 1.85
CA GLU A 130 -5.84 1.60 2.60
C GLU A 130 -6.17 1.77 4.09
N ARG A 131 -7.24 1.08 4.51
CA ARG A 131 -7.81 1.24 5.87
C ARG A 131 -6.83 0.83 6.96
N SER A 132 -5.99 -0.17 6.71
CA SER A 132 -5.00 -0.62 7.68
C SER A 132 -3.95 0.44 7.99
N LEU A 133 -3.70 1.35 7.06
CA LEU A 133 -2.78 2.47 7.19
C LEU A 133 -3.47 3.81 7.50
N GLY A 134 -4.81 3.86 7.49
CA GLY A 134 -5.55 5.10 7.61
C GLY A 134 -5.36 6.04 6.42
N ILE A 135 -5.17 5.48 5.22
CA ILE A 135 -5.05 6.24 3.99
C ILE A 135 -6.38 6.23 3.27
N ASP A 136 -6.93 7.41 3.01
CA ASP A 136 -7.97 7.65 2.02
C ASP A 136 -7.75 9.04 1.44
N ASN A 137 -7.18 9.07 0.25
CA ASN A 137 -6.87 10.29 -0.49
C ASN A 137 -7.75 10.45 -1.72
N SER A 138 -9.02 10.00 -1.65
CA SER A 138 -10.03 10.19 -2.70
C SER A 138 -10.16 11.64 -3.15
N LEU A 139 -10.52 11.85 -4.41
CA LEU A 139 -10.81 13.16 -4.96
C LEU A 139 -12.32 13.42 -4.93
N LEU A 140 -12.73 14.56 -4.40
CA LEU A 140 -14.09 15.08 -4.55
C LEU A 140 -14.15 15.97 -5.80
N GLY A 141 -14.92 15.56 -6.81
CA GLY A 141 -15.01 16.30 -8.06
C GLY A 141 -15.65 15.51 -9.19
N GLY A 142 -15.01 15.50 -10.36
CA GLY A 142 -15.48 14.80 -11.55
C GLY A 142 -14.39 13.97 -12.22
N ARG A 143 -14.78 12.79 -12.71
CA ARG A 143 -13.94 11.86 -13.48
C ARG A 143 -14.69 11.45 -14.74
N LEU A 144 -14.04 11.61 -15.88
CA LEU A 144 -14.56 11.23 -17.19
C LEU A 144 -13.64 10.17 -17.83
N VAL A 145 -14.21 9.07 -18.31
CA VAL A 145 -13.51 8.09 -19.13
C VAL A 145 -14.21 8.00 -20.47
N LEU A 146 -13.45 8.16 -21.54
CA LEU A 146 -13.94 8.08 -22.92
C LEU A 146 -13.23 6.96 -23.67
N LYS A 147 -13.98 6.17 -24.42
CA LYS A 147 -13.49 5.15 -25.37
C LYS A 147 -14.02 5.47 -26.76
N PRO A 148 -13.54 6.55 -27.42
CA PRO A 148 -14.14 7.09 -28.64
C PRO A 148 -14.14 6.08 -29.78
N PHE A 149 -13.09 5.28 -29.88
CA PHE A 149 -12.96 4.18 -30.83
C PHE A 149 -12.04 3.08 -30.30
N LYS A 150 -12.01 1.96 -31.01
CA LYS A 150 -11.28 0.76 -30.60
C LYS A 150 -9.79 1.08 -30.40
N GLY A 151 -9.23 0.68 -29.27
CA GLY A 151 -7.82 0.86 -28.95
C GLY A 151 -7.46 2.22 -28.33
N VAL A 152 -8.42 3.14 -28.15
CA VAL A 152 -8.18 4.45 -27.50
C VAL A 152 -8.98 4.56 -26.23
N GLN A 153 -8.31 4.95 -25.15
CA GLN A 153 -8.95 5.37 -23.91
C GLN A 153 -8.38 6.73 -23.48
N ILE A 154 -9.28 7.63 -23.13
CA ILE A 154 -8.96 8.96 -22.61
C ILE A 154 -9.63 9.07 -21.23
N LYS A 155 -8.88 9.52 -20.25
CA LYS A 155 -9.42 9.87 -18.93
C LYS A 155 -9.19 11.35 -18.67
N GLY A 156 -10.14 11.99 -17.95
CA GLY A 156 -10.02 13.35 -17.46
C GLY A 156 -10.49 13.39 -16.01
N ILE A 157 -9.80 14.16 -15.17
CA ILE A 157 -10.16 14.34 -13.76
C ILE A 157 -10.08 15.82 -13.37
N ALA A 158 -10.92 16.20 -12.42
CA ALA A 158 -10.82 17.47 -11.70
C ALA A 158 -11.41 17.28 -10.29
N GLY A 159 -10.66 17.64 -9.25
CA GLY A 159 -11.16 17.51 -7.88
C GLY A 159 -10.18 17.97 -6.82
N GLN A 160 -10.66 18.02 -5.59
CA GLN A 160 -9.88 18.30 -4.38
C GLN A 160 -9.69 17.03 -3.58
N GLN A 161 -8.49 16.82 -3.05
CA GLN A 161 -8.15 15.60 -2.33
C GLN A 161 -8.70 15.63 -0.91
N ARG A 162 -9.32 14.52 -0.49
CA ARG A 162 -9.74 14.30 0.88
C ARG A 162 -8.55 14.39 1.83
N ARG A 163 -8.77 15.05 2.96
CA ARG A 163 -7.89 15.06 4.11
C ARG A 163 -8.72 14.90 5.39
N TYR A 164 -8.70 13.73 6.00
CA TYR A 164 -9.53 13.36 7.16
C TYR A 164 -11.03 13.59 6.88
N TRP A 165 -11.64 14.59 7.52
CA TRP A 165 -13.05 14.97 7.39
C TRP A 165 -13.28 16.18 6.47
N ALA A 166 -12.22 16.72 5.89
CA ALA A 166 -12.23 17.87 5.00
C ALA A 166 -11.54 17.55 3.66
N HIS A 167 -11.33 18.55 2.85
CA HIS A 167 -10.56 18.49 1.61
C HIS A 167 -9.43 19.50 1.66
N ASN A 168 -8.33 19.20 0.98
CA ASN A 168 -7.26 20.17 0.77
C ASN A 168 -7.73 21.26 -0.21
N ASP A 169 -7.22 22.49 -0.07
CA ASP A 169 -7.60 23.61 -0.92
C ASP A 169 -7.04 23.47 -2.35
N ALA A 170 -5.99 22.68 -2.53
CA ALA A 170 -5.38 22.43 -3.83
C ALA A 170 -6.35 21.69 -4.77
N TRP A 171 -6.44 22.19 -6.01
CA TRP A 171 -7.13 21.52 -7.11
C TRP A 171 -6.15 20.64 -7.89
N LEU A 172 -6.58 19.41 -8.11
CA LEU A 172 -5.91 18.45 -8.99
C LEU A 172 -6.76 18.31 -10.26
N THR A 173 -6.15 18.63 -11.40
CA THR A 173 -6.74 18.37 -12.72
C THR A 173 -5.79 17.51 -13.53
N GLY A 174 -6.30 16.64 -14.37
CA GLY A 174 -5.41 15.76 -15.12
C GLY A 174 -6.07 15.07 -16.30
N ALA A 175 -5.25 14.60 -17.21
CA ALA A 175 -5.66 13.81 -18.37
C ALA A 175 -4.70 12.64 -18.58
N ASP A 176 -5.24 11.51 -19.03
CA ASP A 176 -4.52 10.30 -19.40
C ASP A 176 -4.99 9.80 -20.76
N LEU A 177 -4.04 9.46 -21.62
CA LEU A 177 -4.28 8.85 -22.92
C LEU A 177 -3.62 7.48 -22.96
N GLN A 178 -4.36 6.45 -23.36
CA GLN A 178 -3.85 5.12 -23.62
C GLN A 178 -4.21 4.68 -25.05
N LEU A 179 -3.22 4.19 -25.77
CA LEU A 179 -3.31 3.70 -27.14
C LEU A 179 -2.89 2.23 -27.20
N ASN A 180 -3.80 1.34 -27.58
CA ASN A 180 -3.53 -0.10 -27.73
C ASN A 180 -3.29 -0.38 -29.23
N LEU A 181 -2.02 -0.42 -29.63
CA LEU A 181 -1.61 -0.49 -31.05
C LEU A 181 -1.97 -1.82 -31.72
N ASP A 182 -2.02 -2.91 -30.95
CA ASP A 182 -2.47 -4.22 -31.42
C ASP A 182 -3.91 -4.20 -31.96
N GLN A 183 -4.73 -3.25 -31.50
CA GLN A 183 -6.10 -3.08 -31.99
C GLN A 183 -6.16 -2.51 -33.43
N TRP A 184 -5.07 -1.89 -33.91
CA TRP A 184 -4.98 -1.25 -35.23
C TRP A 184 -4.03 -2.01 -36.15
N ILE A 185 -2.96 -2.60 -35.61
CA ILE A 185 -1.90 -3.25 -36.36
C ILE A 185 -2.16 -4.76 -36.39
N LYS A 186 -2.90 -5.25 -37.40
CA LYS A 186 -3.26 -6.67 -37.54
C LYS A 186 -2.09 -7.66 -37.41
N PRO A 187 -0.89 -7.41 -37.99
CA PRO A 187 0.25 -8.30 -37.80
C PRO A 187 0.67 -8.48 -36.33
N MET A 188 0.56 -7.44 -35.52
CA MET A 188 0.83 -7.53 -34.08
C MET A 188 -0.20 -8.42 -33.38
N ALA A 189 -1.48 -8.16 -33.61
CA ALA A 189 -2.56 -8.98 -33.03
C ALA A 189 -2.42 -10.47 -33.43
N ASN A 190 -2.16 -10.75 -34.70
CA ASN A 190 -2.00 -12.11 -35.23
C ASN A 190 -0.77 -12.85 -34.65
N SER A 191 0.29 -12.12 -34.26
CA SER A 191 1.50 -12.68 -33.63
C SER A 191 1.39 -12.81 -32.12
N GLY A 192 0.21 -12.47 -31.52
CA GLY A 192 0.01 -12.44 -30.08
C GLY A 192 0.87 -11.39 -29.36
N THR A 193 1.21 -10.29 -30.07
CA THR A 193 1.97 -9.17 -29.53
C THR A 193 1.00 -8.05 -29.18
N TYR A 194 0.95 -7.66 -27.91
CA TYR A 194 0.15 -6.57 -27.39
C TYR A 194 1.08 -5.42 -27.00
N LEU A 195 0.85 -4.24 -27.58
CA LEU A 195 1.62 -3.04 -27.27
C LEU A 195 0.67 -1.90 -26.96
N SER A 196 0.76 -1.39 -25.75
CA SER A 196 0.09 -0.15 -25.38
C SER A 196 1.10 0.96 -25.12
N LEU A 197 0.80 2.15 -25.60
CA LEU A 197 1.50 3.39 -25.29
C LEU A 197 0.58 4.27 -24.46
N GLY A 198 1.12 4.95 -23.47
CA GLY A 198 0.36 5.87 -22.64
C GLY A 198 1.12 7.15 -22.38
N GLY A 199 0.38 8.20 -22.08
CA GLY A 199 0.92 9.45 -21.60
C GLY A 199 -0.11 10.19 -20.77
N SER A 200 0.34 10.81 -19.69
CA SER A 200 -0.54 11.50 -18.75
C SER A 200 0.06 12.83 -18.35
N TRP A 201 -0.81 13.70 -17.91
CA TRP A 201 -0.46 15.00 -17.35
C TRP A 201 -1.39 15.32 -16.20
N VAL A 202 -0.83 15.91 -15.15
CA VAL A 202 -1.57 16.40 -13.97
C VAL A 202 -1.15 17.84 -13.72
N ASN A 203 -2.08 18.67 -13.28
CA ASN A 203 -1.81 19.99 -12.75
C ASN A 203 -2.29 20.03 -11.29
N LYS A 204 -1.38 20.34 -10.39
CA LYS A 204 -1.69 20.70 -9.01
C LYS A 204 -1.68 22.23 -8.89
N HIS A 205 -2.82 22.81 -8.56
CA HIS A 205 -2.97 24.24 -8.27
C HIS A 205 -3.15 24.43 -6.77
N GLU A 206 -2.14 24.97 -6.09
CA GLU A 206 -2.13 25.27 -4.66
C GLU A 206 -1.69 26.73 -4.47
N ARG A 207 -2.49 27.51 -3.75
CA ARG A 207 -2.19 28.91 -3.51
C ARG A 207 -0.96 29.07 -2.60
N ASN A 208 -0.25 30.15 -2.79
CA ASN A 208 1.00 30.41 -2.06
C ASN A 208 0.80 30.65 -0.55
N ASP A 209 -0.37 31.10 -0.16
CA ASP A 209 -0.68 31.52 1.21
C ASP A 209 -1.58 30.54 1.96
N ASP A 210 -1.99 29.41 1.34
CA ASP A 210 -2.91 28.44 1.94
C ASP A 210 -2.38 27.85 3.27
N ASP A 211 -1.07 27.69 3.39
CA ASP A 211 -0.40 27.10 4.56
C ASP A 211 0.43 28.10 5.38
N GLY A 212 0.32 29.40 5.10
CA GLY A 212 1.09 30.44 5.76
C GLY A 212 2.49 30.64 5.18
N ALA A 213 3.22 31.57 5.74
CA ALA A 213 4.54 31.95 5.27
C ALA A 213 5.62 30.97 5.72
N VAL A 214 6.42 30.46 4.78
CA VAL A 214 7.62 29.68 5.05
C VAL A 214 8.85 30.52 4.69
N PHE A 215 9.83 30.53 5.56
CA PHE A 215 11.05 31.31 5.41
C PHE A 215 12.24 30.39 5.18
N ALA A 216 13.13 30.78 4.28
CA ALA A 216 14.44 30.14 4.11
C ALA A 216 15.37 30.53 5.27
N ASP A 217 15.36 31.81 5.64
CA ASP A 217 16.03 32.42 6.76
C ASP A 217 15.15 33.58 7.30
N PRO A 218 15.50 34.26 8.41
CA PRO A 218 14.63 35.30 9.00
C PRO A 218 14.25 36.45 8.06
N THR A 219 14.95 36.62 6.95
CA THR A 219 14.79 37.76 6.03
C THR A 219 14.17 37.35 4.67
N HIS A 220 14.22 36.07 4.30
CA HIS A 220 13.79 35.58 2.99
C HIS A 220 12.58 34.65 3.08
N LYS A 221 11.37 35.17 2.78
CA LYS A 221 10.17 34.37 2.59
C LYS A 221 10.27 33.60 1.27
N LEU A 222 9.90 32.32 1.29
CA LEU A 222 9.83 31.49 0.08
C LEU A 222 8.62 31.89 -0.76
N ASN A 223 8.81 31.95 -2.07
CA ASN A 223 7.74 32.19 -3.04
C ASN A 223 7.44 30.87 -3.78
N PHE A 224 6.39 30.18 -3.35
CA PHE A 224 6.04 28.87 -3.90
C PHE A 224 5.38 28.99 -5.27
N PRO A 225 5.68 28.06 -6.21
CA PRO A 225 4.92 27.98 -7.46
C PRO A 225 3.47 27.60 -7.16
N ALA A 226 2.51 28.37 -7.71
CA ALA A 226 1.09 28.08 -7.58
C ALA A 226 0.67 26.82 -8.40
N TYR A 227 1.44 26.48 -9.41
CA TYR A 227 1.18 25.35 -10.30
C TYR A 227 2.36 24.40 -10.32
N VAL A 228 2.06 23.12 -10.12
CA VAL A 228 3.00 22.01 -10.31
C VAL A 228 2.45 21.09 -11.38
N ASN A 229 3.26 20.77 -12.39
CA ASN A 229 2.84 20.04 -13.57
C ASN A 229 3.69 18.76 -13.75
N PRO A 230 3.35 17.65 -13.12
CA PRO A 230 3.90 16.35 -13.47
C PRO A 230 3.30 15.79 -14.75
N TRP A 231 4.10 15.04 -15.49
CA TRP A 231 3.70 14.29 -16.68
C TRP A 231 4.43 12.96 -16.74
N ASP A 232 3.86 11.97 -17.43
CA ASP A 232 4.49 10.68 -17.72
C ASP A 232 4.28 10.24 -19.17
N VAL A 233 5.19 9.36 -19.61
CA VAL A 233 5.03 8.54 -20.81
C VAL A 233 5.39 7.11 -20.47
N ARG A 234 4.65 6.16 -21.06
CA ARG A 234 4.82 4.73 -20.76
C ARG A 234 4.58 3.84 -21.98
N ALA A 235 5.25 2.70 -21.98
CA ALA A 235 5.07 1.63 -22.96
C ALA A 235 4.93 0.29 -22.23
N ASN A 236 3.92 -0.47 -22.58
CA ASN A 236 3.69 -1.82 -22.07
C ASN A 236 3.64 -2.80 -23.24
N LEU A 237 4.57 -3.75 -23.26
CA LEU A 237 4.69 -4.79 -24.27
C LEU A 237 4.43 -6.16 -23.64
N GLN A 238 3.55 -6.94 -24.26
CA GLN A 238 3.34 -8.35 -23.92
C GLN A 238 3.43 -9.19 -25.18
N LYS A 239 4.24 -10.26 -25.14
CA LYS A 239 4.35 -11.23 -26.23
C LYS A 239 4.57 -12.64 -25.67
N GLY A 240 3.54 -13.46 -25.79
CA GLY A 240 3.57 -14.81 -25.22
C GLY A 240 3.87 -14.80 -23.71
N ALA A 241 4.99 -15.42 -23.34
CA ALA A 241 5.45 -15.50 -21.95
C ALA A 241 6.16 -14.24 -21.43
N PHE A 242 6.53 -13.33 -22.32
CA PHE A 242 7.30 -12.13 -21.99
C PHE A 242 6.38 -10.92 -21.80
N SER A 243 6.63 -10.13 -20.76
CA SER A 243 5.99 -8.83 -20.51
C SER A 243 7.05 -7.80 -20.09
N MET A 244 6.90 -6.58 -20.57
CA MET A 244 7.80 -5.46 -20.24
C MET A 244 6.98 -4.17 -20.08
N LEU A 245 7.26 -3.42 -19.02
CA LEU A 245 6.77 -2.07 -18.78
C LEU A 245 7.96 -1.13 -18.66
N ALA A 246 7.92 -0.04 -19.41
CA ALA A 246 8.83 1.10 -19.26
C ALA A 246 8.00 2.36 -19.03
N GLU A 247 8.38 3.17 -18.06
CA GLU A 247 7.70 4.44 -17.74
C GLU A 247 8.73 5.49 -17.35
N TYR A 248 8.53 6.72 -17.78
CA TYR A 248 9.30 7.88 -17.38
C TYR A 248 8.35 9.01 -17.01
N ALA A 249 8.60 9.64 -15.89
CA ALA A 249 7.82 10.76 -15.37
C ALA A 249 8.73 11.91 -14.95
N GLU A 250 8.24 13.13 -15.11
CA GLU A 250 8.91 14.36 -14.65
C GLU A 250 7.88 15.30 -14.03
N LYS A 251 8.28 16.06 -13.00
CA LYS A 251 7.48 17.16 -12.45
C LYS A 251 8.27 18.47 -12.41
N THR A 252 7.57 19.58 -12.54
CA THR A 252 8.13 20.91 -12.28
C THR A 252 8.51 21.07 -10.80
N GLN A 253 9.14 22.18 -10.45
CA GLN A 253 9.52 22.48 -9.07
C GLN A 253 8.33 22.40 -8.13
N ASP A 254 8.48 21.66 -7.03
CA ASP A 254 7.46 21.44 -6.00
C ASP A 254 8.10 21.50 -4.59
N PRO A 255 8.50 22.69 -4.13
CA PRO A 255 9.04 22.84 -2.77
C PRO A 255 7.98 22.42 -1.74
N SER A 256 8.33 21.47 -0.88
CA SER A 256 7.43 20.90 0.11
C SER A 256 8.19 20.48 1.37
N PHE A 257 7.45 20.13 2.42
CA PHE A 257 8.04 19.60 3.65
C PHE A 257 8.92 18.37 3.37
N ASP A 258 8.49 17.48 2.48
CA ASP A 258 9.21 16.23 2.16
C ASP A 258 10.61 16.46 1.60
N ASN A 259 10.81 17.51 0.80
CA ASN A 259 12.11 17.79 0.20
C ASN A 259 12.85 18.95 0.88
N GLY A 260 12.42 19.38 2.07
CA GLY A 260 13.02 20.50 2.80
C GLY A 260 12.84 21.84 2.12
N PHE A 261 11.81 21.99 1.27
CA PHE A 261 11.48 23.20 0.52
C PHE A 261 12.57 23.63 -0.49
N ILE A 262 13.17 22.68 -1.19
CA ILE A 262 14.08 22.95 -2.32
C ILE A 262 13.31 23.12 -3.64
N TYR A 263 13.85 23.95 -4.55
CA TYR A 263 13.27 24.26 -5.86
C TYR A 263 13.85 23.38 -6.96
N ARG A 264 13.87 22.06 -6.71
CA ARG A 264 14.35 21.07 -7.66
C ARG A 264 13.20 20.46 -8.46
N ARG A 265 13.39 20.26 -9.77
CA ARG A 265 12.51 19.39 -10.57
C ARG A 265 12.61 17.95 -10.07
N GLY A 266 11.52 17.19 -10.20
CA GLY A 266 11.50 15.78 -9.87
C GLY A 266 11.39 14.91 -11.12
N TYR A 267 11.93 13.69 -11.05
CA TYR A 267 11.72 12.69 -12.08
C TYR A 267 11.74 11.27 -11.53
N ALA A 268 11.06 10.35 -12.24
CA ALA A 268 11.10 8.94 -11.96
C ALA A 268 11.19 8.15 -13.27
N ALA A 269 11.94 7.06 -13.25
CA ALA A 269 12.06 6.12 -14.36
C ALA A 269 11.89 4.70 -13.87
N LEU A 270 11.17 3.87 -14.61
CA LEU A 270 10.85 2.49 -14.31
C LEU A 270 11.11 1.62 -15.53
N LEU A 271 11.76 0.49 -15.30
CA LEU A 271 11.80 -0.64 -16.22
C LEU A 271 11.46 -1.91 -15.47
N SER A 272 10.43 -2.62 -15.90
CA SER A 272 10.04 -3.92 -15.36
C SER A 272 9.93 -4.93 -16.50
N ALA A 273 10.56 -6.08 -16.39
CA ALA A 273 10.48 -7.15 -17.36
C ALA A 273 10.18 -8.47 -16.64
N SER A 274 9.26 -9.26 -17.19
CA SER A 274 8.95 -10.58 -16.68
C SER A 274 8.85 -11.62 -17.78
N TYR A 275 9.23 -12.85 -17.43
CA TYR A 275 9.09 -14.01 -18.30
C TYR A 275 8.47 -15.16 -17.49
N SER A 276 7.32 -15.66 -17.93
CA SER A 276 6.57 -16.66 -17.17
C SER A 276 6.14 -17.82 -18.06
N LEU A 277 6.62 -19.01 -17.71
CA LEU A 277 6.22 -20.27 -18.31
C LEU A 277 5.66 -21.22 -17.24
N LYS A 278 5.04 -22.31 -17.68
CA LYS A 278 4.58 -23.34 -16.74
C LYS A 278 5.73 -23.91 -15.91
N GLY A 279 5.74 -23.56 -14.63
CA GLY A 279 6.73 -24.01 -13.66
C GLY A 279 8.02 -23.16 -13.59
N MET A 280 8.09 -22.03 -14.29
CA MET A 280 9.20 -21.09 -14.18
C MET A 280 8.69 -19.65 -14.35
N SER A 281 9.16 -18.75 -13.50
CA SER A 281 8.93 -17.31 -13.60
C SER A 281 10.19 -16.53 -13.29
N ILE A 282 10.43 -15.47 -14.04
CA ILE A 282 11.54 -14.53 -13.81
C ILE A 282 10.92 -13.13 -13.84
N LEU A 283 11.28 -12.30 -12.88
CA LEU A 283 10.97 -10.87 -12.84
C LEU A 283 12.27 -10.12 -12.58
N ALA A 284 12.49 -9.04 -13.32
CA ALA A 284 13.56 -8.08 -13.09
C ALA A 284 13.00 -6.67 -13.20
N GLN A 285 13.27 -5.83 -12.21
CA GLN A 285 12.77 -4.47 -12.16
C GLN A 285 13.87 -3.51 -11.73
N ALA A 286 13.85 -2.31 -12.29
CA ALA A 286 14.69 -1.20 -11.88
C ALA A 286 13.86 0.08 -11.84
N LYS A 287 14.02 0.86 -10.77
CA LYS A 287 13.41 2.18 -10.61
C LYS A 287 14.47 3.18 -10.19
N ARG A 288 14.43 4.38 -10.75
CA ARG A 288 15.11 5.54 -10.23
C ARG A 288 14.10 6.63 -9.94
N SER A 289 14.12 7.17 -8.74
CA SER A 289 13.37 8.38 -8.39
C SER A 289 14.32 9.46 -7.89
N ASP A 290 13.95 10.72 -8.09
CA ASP A 290 14.71 11.88 -7.66
C ASP A 290 13.73 13.03 -7.46
N ASN A 291 13.52 13.44 -6.21
CA ASN A 291 12.64 14.56 -5.84
C ASN A 291 11.22 14.48 -6.43
N MET A 292 10.67 13.26 -6.60
CA MET A 292 9.39 13.07 -7.30
C MET A 292 8.19 13.19 -6.37
N SER A 293 8.33 12.95 -5.06
CA SER A 293 7.24 13.04 -4.09
C SER A 293 6.48 14.36 -4.19
N SER A 294 5.15 14.29 -4.19
CA SER A 294 4.24 15.44 -4.30
C SER A 294 3.05 15.28 -3.37
N ARG A 295 2.66 16.39 -2.72
CA ARG A 295 1.47 16.45 -1.86
C ARG A 295 0.51 17.53 -2.33
N SER A 296 -0.77 17.30 -2.14
CA SER A 296 -1.79 18.32 -2.39
C SER A 296 -1.78 19.44 -1.34
N ARG A 297 -1.04 19.28 -0.24
CA ARG A 297 -0.73 20.32 0.73
C ARG A 297 0.76 20.24 1.08
N ARG A 298 1.54 21.22 0.62
CA ARG A 298 3.02 21.19 0.63
C ARG A 298 3.67 21.15 2.01
N GLN A 299 2.98 21.62 3.05
CA GLN A 299 3.49 21.61 4.43
C GLN A 299 3.08 20.36 5.23
N MET A 300 2.34 19.44 4.64
CA MET A 300 1.96 18.19 5.32
C MET A 300 3.12 17.22 5.42
N ASN A 301 3.10 16.44 6.49
CA ASN A 301 3.99 15.33 6.77
C ASN A 301 3.21 14.02 6.95
N GLY A 302 3.87 12.94 7.34
CA GLY A 302 3.22 11.64 7.57
C GLY A 302 2.74 10.97 6.29
N THR A 303 1.63 10.23 6.37
CA THR A 303 1.07 9.45 5.26
C THR A 303 -0.05 10.17 4.50
N SER A 304 -0.44 11.38 4.93
CA SER A 304 -1.56 12.10 4.34
C SER A 304 -1.18 12.98 3.16
N SER A 305 -2.15 13.27 2.29
CA SER A 305 -2.08 14.24 1.20
C SER A 305 -1.13 13.90 0.04
N PHE A 306 -0.58 12.70 -0.05
CA PHE A 306 0.19 12.29 -1.23
C PHE A 306 -0.68 12.29 -2.49
N VAL A 307 -0.15 12.87 -3.57
CA VAL A 307 -0.76 12.87 -4.91
C VAL A 307 -0.21 11.71 -5.73
N ASP A 308 1.06 11.43 -5.58
CA ASP A 308 1.82 10.39 -6.27
C ASP A 308 2.07 9.18 -5.38
N HIS A 309 2.57 8.12 -6.00
CA HIS A 309 3.04 6.93 -5.32
C HIS A 309 4.31 6.41 -6.00
N LEU A 310 5.35 6.26 -5.19
CA LEU A 310 6.66 5.75 -5.63
C LEU A 310 6.92 4.41 -4.94
N PRO A 311 6.40 3.28 -5.46
CA PRO A 311 6.56 1.99 -4.78
C PRO A 311 8.03 1.61 -4.66
N ALA A 312 8.43 1.04 -3.53
CA ALA A 312 9.69 0.36 -3.43
C ALA A 312 9.67 -0.88 -4.32
N PHE A 313 10.80 -1.16 -4.94
CA PHE A 313 11.00 -2.44 -5.57
C PHE A 313 11.77 -3.33 -4.60
N THR A 314 11.07 -3.70 -3.51
CA THR A 314 11.52 -4.65 -2.51
C THR A 314 10.51 -5.77 -2.41
N TYR A 315 10.99 -6.97 -2.07
CA TYR A 315 10.09 -8.08 -1.79
C TYR A 315 9.31 -7.79 -0.50
N GLU A 316 7.98 -7.92 -0.54
CA GLU A 316 7.11 -7.72 0.61
C GLU A 316 7.04 -9.02 1.42
N HIS A 317 7.62 -9.01 2.62
CA HIS A 317 7.64 -10.16 3.50
C HIS A 317 6.36 -10.23 4.35
N THR A 318 5.78 -11.42 4.44
CA THR A 318 4.55 -11.68 5.22
C THR A 318 4.81 -12.34 6.57
N TYR A 319 6.00 -12.90 6.78
CA TYR A 319 6.41 -13.47 8.06
C TYR A 319 6.86 -12.38 9.03
N THR A 320 6.44 -12.48 10.29
CA THR A 320 6.58 -11.44 11.31
C THR A 320 8.02 -10.94 11.46
N LEU A 321 8.98 -11.86 11.62
CA LEU A 321 10.38 -11.46 11.80
C LEU A 321 11.07 -11.08 10.48
N ALA A 322 10.66 -11.64 9.35
CA ALA A 322 11.15 -11.20 8.05
C ALA A 322 10.67 -9.78 7.67
N ALA A 323 9.52 -9.36 8.22
CA ALA A 323 8.97 -8.02 8.07
C ALA A 323 9.34 -7.07 9.22
N LEU A 324 10.30 -7.42 10.09
CA LEU A 324 10.67 -6.62 11.26
C LEU A 324 11.27 -5.27 10.86
N TYR A 325 12.09 -5.25 9.82
CA TYR A 325 12.76 -4.07 9.27
C TYR A 325 12.29 -3.83 7.82
N PRO A 326 11.07 -3.28 7.63
CA PRO A 326 10.50 -3.09 6.31
C PRO A 326 11.07 -1.85 5.64
N TYR A 327 11.34 -1.92 4.33
CA TYR A 327 11.71 -0.74 3.57
C TYR A 327 10.48 0.06 3.18
N ALA A 328 10.27 1.20 3.83
CA ALA A 328 9.29 2.19 3.43
C ALA A 328 9.83 3.05 2.29
N THR A 329 9.01 3.31 1.31
CA THR A 329 9.36 4.07 0.13
C THR A 329 9.21 5.56 0.30
N GLN A 330 9.42 6.30 -0.78
CA GLN A 330 9.17 7.73 -0.91
C GLN A 330 10.16 8.60 -0.15
N LEU A 331 11.43 8.19 -0.16
CA LEU A 331 12.46 9.14 0.21
C LEU A 331 12.48 10.26 -0.84
N ALA A 332 12.07 11.46 -0.44
CA ALA A 332 11.89 12.60 -1.33
C ALA A 332 13.15 12.94 -2.12
N LEU A 333 14.31 12.73 -1.52
CA LEU A 333 15.61 12.99 -2.13
C LEU A 333 16.06 11.93 -3.13
N GLY A 334 15.30 10.86 -3.29
CA GLY A 334 15.49 9.89 -4.37
C GLY A 334 16.32 8.67 -4.03
N GLU A 335 16.16 7.67 -4.89
CA GLU A 335 16.77 6.35 -4.76
C GLU A 335 16.90 5.65 -6.11
N TRP A 336 17.81 4.69 -6.18
CA TRP A 336 17.81 3.57 -7.09
C TRP A 336 17.24 2.35 -6.38
N ALA A 337 16.28 1.66 -6.99
CA ALA A 337 15.71 0.44 -6.45
C ALA A 337 15.71 -0.66 -7.51
N TYR A 338 16.18 -1.84 -7.15
CA TYR A 338 16.27 -3.01 -8.01
C TYR A 338 15.61 -4.18 -7.32
N GLN A 339 14.87 -4.97 -8.09
CA GLN A 339 14.27 -6.21 -7.62
C GLN A 339 14.41 -7.29 -8.69
N ALA A 340 14.79 -8.49 -8.27
CA ALA A 340 14.81 -9.66 -9.12
C ALA A 340 14.14 -10.83 -8.39
N GLN A 341 13.34 -11.61 -9.12
CA GLN A 341 12.69 -12.81 -8.60
C GLN A 341 12.85 -13.95 -9.60
N LEU A 342 13.16 -15.12 -9.09
CA LEU A 342 13.22 -16.38 -9.83
C LEU A 342 12.34 -17.40 -9.12
N GLY A 343 11.29 -17.86 -9.78
CA GLY A 343 10.45 -18.96 -9.33
C GLY A 343 10.66 -20.20 -10.22
N TYR A 344 10.85 -21.35 -9.62
CA TYR A 344 10.99 -22.61 -10.33
C TYR A 344 10.29 -23.76 -9.61
N THR A 345 9.51 -24.54 -10.36
CA THR A 345 8.83 -25.72 -9.84
C THR A 345 9.47 -26.98 -10.41
N PHE A 346 10.20 -27.70 -9.58
CA PHE A 346 10.73 -29.02 -9.92
C PHE A 346 9.59 -30.00 -10.15
N LYS A 347 9.60 -30.67 -11.31
CA LYS A 347 8.55 -31.59 -11.72
C LYS A 347 8.45 -32.79 -10.75
N ARG A 348 7.26 -33.33 -10.62
CA ARG A 348 7.01 -34.57 -9.88
C ARG A 348 7.84 -35.70 -10.45
N HIS A 349 8.24 -36.66 -9.59
CA HIS A 349 9.05 -37.80 -9.91
C HIS A 349 10.48 -37.51 -10.40
N THR A 350 10.99 -36.30 -10.07
CA THR A 350 12.43 -35.95 -10.19
C THR A 350 13.08 -35.98 -8.82
N PHE A 351 14.43 -36.01 -8.76
CA PHE A 351 15.19 -36.02 -7.51
C PHE A 351 14.83 -34.88 -6.56
N LEU A 352 14.79 -33.63 -7.05
CA LEU A 352 14.40 -32.45 -6.27
C LEU A 352 12.88 -32.29 -6.12
N GLY A 353 12.11 -32.69 -7.12
CA GLY A 353 10.65 -32.56 -7.11
C GLY A 353 9.94 -33.57 -6.21
N GLY A 354 10.49 -34.77 -6.03
CA GLY A 354 9.88 -35.85 -5.27
C GLY A 354 8.48 -36.23 -5.81
N LYS A 355 7.64 -36.84 -4.97
CA LYS A 355 6.31 -37.35 -5.36
C LYS A 355 5.33 -36.24 -5.80
N TYR A 356 5.41 -35.03 -5.21
CA TYR A 356 4.39 -33.98 -5.38
C TYR A 356 4.88 -32.73 -6.10
N GLY A 357 6.17 -32.64 -6.40
CA GLY A 357 6.83 -31.42 -6.87
C GLY A 357 7.38 -30.59 -5.70
N THR A 358 8.34 -29.72 -6.00
CA THR A 358 8.92 -28.77 -5.05
C THR A 358 9.00 -27.43 -5.76
N ASN A 359 8.52 -26.36 -5.12
CA ASN A 359 8.67 -24.99 -5.62
C ASN A 359 9.82 -24.31 -4.87
N ILE A 360 10.71 -23.64 -5.60
CA ILE A 360 11.74 -22.76 -5.05
C ILE A 360 11.52 -21.35 -5.60
N GLN A 361 11.64 -20.36 -4.74
CA GLN A 361 11.61 -18.95 -5.10
C GLN A 361 12.85 -18.28 -4.50
N ILE A 362 13.54 -17.51 -5.32
CA ILE A 362 14.69 -16.70 -4.93
C ILE A 362 14.32 -15.24 -5.23
N ASN A 363 14.45 -14.39 -4.25
CA ASN A 363 14.18 -12.96 -4.38
C ASN A 363 15.42 -12.18 -3.97
N PHE A 364 15.67 -11.11 -4.70
CA PHE A 364 16.72 -10.14 -4.41
C PHE A 364 16.13 -8.73 -4.53
N SER A 365 16.40 -7.91 -3.52
CA SER A 365 16.03 -6.49 -3.50
C SER A 365 17.26 -5.67 -3.11
N HIS A 366 17.45 -4.53 -3.78
CA HIS A 366 18.54 -3.62 -3.45
C HIS A 366 18.08 -2.18 -3.68
N VAL A 367 18.24 -1.33 -2.66
CA VAL A 367 17.91 0.09 -2.73
C VAL A 367 19.13 0.90 -2.33
N HIS A 368 19.45 1.89 -3.15
CA HIS A 368 20.69 2.66 -3.03
C HIS A 368 20.43 4.15 -3.24
N SER A 369 21.24 5.01 -2.62
CA SER A 369 21.18 6.45 -2.81
C SER A 369 21.51 6.86 -4.25
N THR A 370 20.97 7.99 -4.70
CA THR A 370 21.44 8.67 -5.90
C THR A 370 22.69 9.51 -5.62
N ASP A 371 23.55 9.69 -6.61
CA ASP A 371 24.68 10.64 -6.55
C ASP A 371 24.15 12.06 -6.33
N LYS A 372 24.65 12.77 -5.31
CA LYS A 372 24.19 14.12 -4.94
C LYS A 372 25.35 15.05 -4.68
N HIS A 373 25.34 16.15 -5.40
CA HIS A 373 26.27 17.27 -5.18
C HIS A 373 25.46 18.45 -4.65
N TYR A 374 25.50 18.67 -3.34
CA TYR A 374 24.70 19.70 -2.69
C TYR A 374 25.17 21.10 -3.07
N LYS A 375 24.19 22.00 -3.27
CA LYS A 375 24.38 23.39 -3.63
C LYS A 375 23.66 24.27 -2.62
N GLY A 376 24.41 25.20 -2.05
CA GLY A 376 23.87 26.24 -1.19
C GLY A 376 23.46 27.50 -1.95
N TRP A 377 23.22 28.56 -1.20
CA TRP A 377 22.92 29.88 -1.75
C TRP A 377 24.01 30.34 -2.73
N ASN A 378 23.58 30.95 -3.84
CA ASN A 378 24.45 31.39 -4.93
C ASN A 378 25.31 30.28 -5.56
N GLY A 379 24.90 29.02 -5.46
CA GLY A 379 25.62 27.89 -6.04
C GLY A 379 26.87 27.46 -5.29
N ALA A 380 27.12 27.99 -4.08
CA ALA A 380 28.24 27.58 -3.24
C ALA A 380 28.15 26.09 -2.87
N PRO A 381 29.26 25.36 -2.71
CA PRO A 381 29.24 24.00 -2.18
C PRO A 381 28.58 23.94 -0.80
N ALA A 382 27.75 22.90 -0.59
CA ALA A 382 27.08 22.66 0.68
C ALA A 382 27.19 21.18 1.08
N THR A 383 27.00 20.88 2.36
CA THR A 383 27.02 19.50 2.89
C THR A 383 25.65 18.84 2.89
N SER A 384 24.58 19.63 2.72
CA SER A 384 23.19 19.19 2.67
C SER A 384 22.35 20.10 1.79
N ALA A 385 21.16 19.64 1.40
CA ALA A 385 20.19 20.45 0.68
C ALA A 385 19.73 21.62 1.55
N GLN A 386 19.86 22.84 1.03
CA GLN A 386 19.47 24.07 1.74
C GLN A 386 18.10 24.54 1.25
N ARG A 387 17.24 24.89 2.18
CA ARG A 387 15.91 25.43 1.93
C ARG A 387 15.97 26.67 1.03
N GLY A 388 15.09 26.75 0.04
CA GLY A 388 15.03 27.90 -0.87
C GLY A 388 16.05 27.88 -2.01
N THR A 389 16.86 26.83 -2.13
CA THR A 389 17.81 26.63 -3.23
C THR A 389 17.37 25.50 -4.17
N ASP A 390 18.12 25.22 -5.23
CA ASP A 390 17.93 24.04 -6.08
C ASP A 390 18.35 22.73 -5.40
N GLY A 391 18.86 22.79 -4.16
CA GLY A 391 19.22 21.69 -3.28
C GLY A 391 20.50 20.96 -3.71
N TYR A 392 20.48 20.27 -4.84
CA TYR A 392 21.61 19.46 -5.31
C TYR A 392 21.59 19.20 -6.81
N GLY A 393 22.73 18.85 -7.38
CA GLY A 393 22.86 18.21 -8.69
C GLY A 393 22.92 16.68 -8.54
N SER A 394 22.41 15.92 -9.50
CA SER A 394 22.49 14.47 -9.50
C SER A 394 22.65 13.96 -10.94
N ALA A 395 23.67 13.13 -11.17
CA ALA A 395 23.86 12.48 -12.46
C ALA A 395 22.94 11.26 -12.58
N PHE A 396 22.23 11.13 -13.73
CA PHE A 396 21.19 10.10 -13.91
C PHE A 396 21.70 8.67 -13.67
N TRP A 397 22.87 8.31 -14.18
CA TRP A 397 23.38 6.93 -14.15
C TRP A 397 24.32 6.63 -12.97
N LYS A 398 24.54 7.60 -12.08
CA LYS A 398 25.44 7.43 -10.94
C LYS A 398 24.69 7.03 -9.68
N TRP A 399 25.29 6.14 -8.90
CA TRP A 399 24.92 5.83 -7.53
C TRP A 399 25.59 6.82 -6.57
N GLY A 400 24.95 7.06 -5.44
CA GLY A 400 25.59 7.73 -4.31
C GLY A 400 26.41 6.75 -3.47
N ASP A 401 26.69 7.12 -2.22
CA ASP A 401 27.61 6.38 -1.36
C ASP A 401 26.90 5.45 -0.37
N GLN A 402 25.55 5.44 -0.34
CA GLN A 402 24.81 4.75 0.72
C GLN A 402 23.86 3.70 0.16
N THR A 403 23.98 2.47 0.67
CA THR A 403 22.94 1.47 0.57
C THR A 403 21.86 1.77 1.59
N TYR A 404 20.60 1.77 1.18
CA TYR A 404 19.46 1.97 2.06
C TYR A 404 18.89 0.66 2.56
N TYR A 405 18.76 -0.31 1.65
CA TYR A 405 18.18 -1.61 1.92
C TYR A 405 18.73 -2.66 0.97
N GLN A 406 18.91 -3.86 1.46
CA GLN A 406 19.17 -5.02 0.63
C GLN A 406 18.60 -6.26 1.30
N ASP A 407 17.93 -7.12 0.55
CA ASP A 407 17.65 -8.47 0.97
C ASP A 407 17.94 -9.49 -0.14
N ILE A 408 18.31 -10.68 0.30
CA ILE A 408 18.28 -11.88 -0.51
C ILE A 408 17.54 -12.95 0.29
N ASN A 409 16.48 -13.51 -0.30
CA ASN A 409 15.75 -14.58 0.36
C ASN A 409 15.50 -15.77 -0.58
N VAL A 410 15.50 -16.94 0.02
CA VAL A 410 15.24 -18.22 -0.65
C VAL A 410 14.08 -18.89 0.07
N GLN A 411 13.04 -19.23 -0.68
CA GLN A 411 11.85 -19.89 -0.18
C GLN A 411 11.69 -21.24 -0.84
N LEU A 412 11.27 -22.23 -0.09
CA LEU A 412 11.05 -23.58 -0.56
C LEU A 412 9.69 -24.09 -0.08
N ASP A 413 8.80 -24.39 -1.03
CA ASP A 413 7.50 -24.99 -0.78
C ASP A 413 7.52 -26.45 -1.19
N LYS A 414 7.24 -27.36 -0.25
CA LYS A 414 7.21 -28.79 -0.51
C LYS A 414 6.00 -29.46 0.09
N ARG A 415 5.22 -30.15 -0.74
CA ARG A 415 4.28 -31.14 -0.24
C ARG A 415 5.01 -32.44 0.06
N VAL A 416 5.21 -32.73 1.34
CA VAL A 416 5.95 -33.92 1.80
C VAL A 416 5.07 -35.18 1.72
N THR A 417 3.82 -35.05 2.20
CA THR A 417 2.79 -36.09 2.08
C THR A 417 1.52 -35.55 1.45
N ARG A 418 0.48 -36.38 1.29
CA ARG A 418 -0.84 -35.91 0.84
C ARG A 418 -1.41 -34.83 1.76
N ASP A 419 -1.13 -34.94 3.06
CA ASP A 419 -1.75 -34.13 4.10
C ASP A 419 -0.78 -33.17 4.79
N PHE A 420 0.53 -33.25 4.49
CA PHE A 420 1.55 -32.37 5.07
C PHE A 420 2.26 -31.53 4.00
N LYS A 421 2.27 -30.23 4.23
CA LYS A 421 3.04 -29.23 3.47
C LYS A 421 4.07 -28.59 4.38
N LEU A 422 5.27 -28.38 3.86
CA LEU A 422 6.38 -27.69 4.49
C LEU A 422 6.74 -26.46 3.68
N HIS A 423 6.94 -25.33 4.36
CA HIS A 423 7.55 -24.13 3.81
C HIS A 423 8.79 -23.78 4.62
N LEU A 424 9.87 -23.43 3.93
CA LEU A 424 11.11 -22.96 4.51
C LEU A 424 11.47 -21.63 3.88
N LEU A 425 11.93 -20.66 4.69
CA LEU A 425 12.48 -19.40 4.21
C LEU A 425 13.80 -19.13 4.94
N TYR A 426 14.80 -18.72 4.18
CA TYR A 426 16.00 -18.06 4.67
C TYR A 426 16.11 -16.69 4.03
N MET A 427 16.41 -15.66 4.82
CA MET A 427 16.65 -14.29 4.37
C MET A 427 17.91 -13.74 5.03
N ASN A 428 18.74 -13.08 4.23
CA ASN A 428 19.81 -12.21 4.70
C ASN A 428 19.44 -10.76 4.32
N GLN A 429 19.50 -9.86 5.29
CA GLN A 429 19.01 -8.49 5.13
C GLN A 429 20.05 -7.48 5.63
N PHE A 430 20.20 -6.40 4.88
CA PHE A 430 20.82 -5.15 5.30
C PHE A 430 19.76 -4.04 5.34
N TYR A 431 19.70 -3.30 6.44
CA TYR A 431 18.75 -2.21 6.64
C TYR A 431 19.44 -0.99 7.22
N ASN A 432 19.39 0.13 6.50
CA ASN A 432 19.93 1.40 6.95
C ASN A 432 18.87 2.17 7.75
N LYS A 433 18.78 1.88 9.04
CA LYS A 433 17.80 2.46 9.94
C LYS A 433 17.92 3.99 10.01
N THR A 434 19.14 4.51 9.99
CA THR A 434 19.40 5.97 9.99
C THR A 434 18.72 6.68 8.82
N VAL A 435 18.76 6.11 7.62
CA VAL A 435 18.15 6.73 6.44
C VAL A 435 16.63 6.52 6.42
N VAL A 436 16.16 5.34 6.77
CA VAL A 436 14.74 4.98 6.66
C VAL A 436 13.92 5.53 7.82
N GLU A 437 14.46 5.49 9.05
CA GLU A 437 13.75 5.88 10.28
C GLU A 437 14.26 7.19 10.89
N GLY A 438 15.39 7.71 10.42
CA GLY A 438 16.03 8.92 10.93
C GLY A 438 17.04 8.69 12.06
N GLU A 439 17.17 7.45 12.57
CA GLU A 439 18.08 7.10 13.68
C GLU A 439 18.47 5.61 13.65
N GLY A 440 19.45 5.21 14.44
CA GLY A 440 19.69 3.79 14.79
C GLY A 440 20.77 3.05 14.01
N GLY A 441 21.48 3.65 13.06
CA GLY A 441 22.63 3.03 12.38
C GLY A 441 22.26 1.99 11.32
N PHE A 442 23.10 0.96 11.15
CA PHE A 442 22.92 -0.12 10.19
C PHE A 442 22.52 -1.40 10.92
N ILE A 443 21.71 -2.23 10.28
CA ILE A 443 21.29 -3.53 10.80
C ILE A 443 21.61 -4.60 9.75
N HIS A 444 22.30 -5.65 10.17
CA HIS A 444 22.55 -6.86 9.40
C HIS A 444 21.83 -8.01 10.09
N SER A 445 20.86 -8.62 9.44
CA SER A 445 20.09 -9.71 10.03
C SER A 445 20.02 -10.94 9.15
N ASN A 446 19.90 -12.09 9.80
CA ASN A 446 19.53 -13.34 9.15
C ASN A 446 18.23 -13.83 9.74
N VAL A 447 17.29 -14.22 8.88
CA VAL A 447 15.98 -14.70 9.29
C VAL A 447 15.75 -16.11 8.76
N PHE A 448 15.31 -16.99 9.64
CA PHE A 448 14.96 -18.37 9.34
C PHE A 448 13.50 -18.59 9.66
N VAL A 449 12.75 -19.18 8.74
CA VAL A 449 11.33 -19.53 8.93
C VAL A 449 11.12 -20.98 8.56
N VAL A 450 10.41 -21.69 9.43
CA VAL A 450 9.90 -23.04 9.19
C VAL A 450 8.42 -23.05 9.46
N GLU A 451 7.61 -23.38 8.44
CA GLU A 451 6.17 -23.54 8.56
C GLU A 451 5.74 -24.94 8.14
N GLY A 452 4.95 -25.59 8.98
CA GLY A 452 4.32 -26.86 8.69
C GLY A 452 2.80 -26.74 8.70
N LYS A 453 2.13 -27.28 7.67
CA LYS A 453 0.67 -27.35 7.60
C LYS A 453 0.23 -28.78 7.43
N TYR A 454 -0.46 -29.31 8.46
CA TYR A 454 -0.96 -30.68 8.51
C TYR A 454 -2.49 -30.74 8.50
N ARG A 455 -3.04 -31.51 7.57
CA ARG A 455 -4.48 -31.72 7.44
C ARG A 455 -4.87 -33.06 8.07
N PHE A 456 -5.46 -33.02 9.26
CA PHE A 456 -5.94 -34.21 9.97
C PHE A 456 -7.16 -34.83 9.30
N SER A 457 -8.05 -33.94 8.79
CA SER A 457 -9.27 -34.31 8.09
C SER A 457 -9.63 -33.25 7.05
N PRO A 458 -10.63 -33.47 6.16
CA PRO A 458 -11.12 -32.42 5.27
C PRO A 458 -11.58 -31.14 6.00
N LYS A 459 -11.94 -31.26 7.27
CA LYS A 459 -12.45 -30.14 8.08
C LYS A 459 -11.45 -29.62 9.12
N THR A 460 -10.34 -30.31 9.38
CA THR A 460 -9.42 -29.97 10.45
C THR A 460 -7.99 -29.84 9.91
N THR A 461 -7.42 -28.66 10.06
CA THR A 461 -6.05 -28.34 9.65
C THR A 461 -5.31 -27.63 10.78
N LEU A 462 -4.08 -28.05 11.08
CA LEU A 462 -3.17 -27.37 11.97
C LEU A 462 -2.03 -26.75 11.14
N ARG A 463 -1.72 -25.49 11.41
CA ARG A 463 -0.54 -24.78 10.94
C ARG A 463 0.33 -24.47 12.14
N ALA A 464 1.60 -24.80 12.05
CA ALA A 464 2.61 -24.44 13.05
C ALA A 464 3.74 -23.71 12.33
N GLU A 465 4.25 -22.65 12.96
CA GLU A 465 5.28 -21.80 12.39
C GLU A 465 6.30 -21.45 13.49
N ALA A 466 7.58 -21.48 13.14
CA ALA A 466 8.67 -21.02 13.98
C ALA A 466 9.58 -20.12 13.15
N GLN A 467 10.00 -18.98 13.72
CA GLN A 467 10.92 -18.04 13.11
C GLN A 467 12.04 -17.69 14.10
N TYR A 468 13.21 -17.43 13.56
CA TYR A 468 14.36 -16.92 14.30
C TYR A 468 15.04 -15.83 13.49
N LEU A 469 15.19 -14.65 14.09
CA LEU A 469 15.99 -13.55 13.56
C LEU A 469 17.22 -13.38 14.45
N THR A 470 18.41 -13.32 13.84
CA THR A 470 19.65 -13.03 14.54
C THR A 470 20.32 -11.78 13.98
N THR A 471 20.73 -10.91 14.88
CA THR A 471 21.46 -9.68 14.59
C THR A 471 22.27 -9.25 15.83
N HIS A 472 23.36 -8.51 15.61
CA HIS A 472 24.15 -7.91 16.69
C HIS A 472 23.77 -6.44 16.95
N GLU A 473 22.90 -5.89 16.12
CA GLU A 473 22.47 -4.49 16.18
C GLU A 473 21.04 -4.39 16.69
N ASP A 474 20.56 -3.16 16.92
CA ASP A 474 19.24 -2.81 17.42
C ASP A 474 18.90 -3.57 18.73
N GLN A 475 17.81 -4.29 18.77
CA GLN A 475 17.35 -5.03 19.96
C GLN A 475 17.87 -6.49 20.00
N GLY A 476 18.81 -6.86 19.12
CA GLY A 476 19.37 -8.21 19.07
C GLY A 476 18.39 -9.27 18.54
N ASP A 477 18.54 -10.49 19.02
CA ASP A 477 17.86 -11.66 18.49
C ASP A 477 16.38 -11.73 18.88
N TRP A 478 15.58 -12.33 17.95
CA TRP A 478 14.15 -12.53 18.12
C TRP A 478 13.72 -13.96 17.79
N LEU A 479 12.75 -14.44 18.55
CA LEU A 479 12.04 -15.71 18.28
C LEU A 479 10.56 -15.42 18.04
N PHE A 480 9.95 -16.16 17.15
CA PHE A 480 8.52 -16.15 16.92
C PHE A 480 7.98 -17.57 16.77
N GLY A 481 6.82 -17.82 17.38
CA GLY A 481 6.08 -19.06 17.23
C GLY A 481 4.61 -18.81 17.00
N LEU A 482 3.97 -19.64 16.14
CA LEU A 482 2.54 -19.58 15.88
C LEU A 482 1.95 -20.98 15.76
N LEU A 483 0.76 -21.14 16.35
CA LEU A 483 -0.13 -22.28 16.15
C LEU A 483 -1.50 -21.78 15.69
N GLU A 484 -2.01 -22.34 14.59
CA GLU A 484 -3.33 -22.04 14.05
C GLU A 484 -4.10 -23.33 13.78
N LEU A 485 -5.22 -23.51 14.45
CA LEU A 485 -6.15 -24.62 14.27
C LEU A 485 -7.40 -24.13 13.53
N SER A 486 -7.58 -24.64 12.31
CA SER A 486 -8.78 -24.37 11.50
C SER A 486 -9.75 -25.53 11.58
N LEU A 487 -10.99 -25.27 12.00
CA LEU A 487 -12.13 -26.18 12.04
C LEU A 487 -13.22 -25.69 11.07
N VAL A 488 -13.06 -26.08 9.81
CA VAL A 488 -13.95 -25.66 8.71
C VAL A 488 -15.37 -26.20 8.91
N PRO A 489 -16.42 -25.39 8.66
CA PRO A 489 -16.39 -24.08 8.01
C PRO A 489 -16.32 -22.88 8.95
N HIS A 490 -16.42 -23.05 10.26
CA HIS A 490 -16.77 -21.93 11.14
C HIS A 490 -15.61 -21.39 11.98
N TRP A 491 -14.81 -22.26 12.60
CA TRP A 491 -13.89 -21.85 13.65
C TRP A 491 -12.43 -21.84 13.21
N MET A 492 -11.69 -20.83 13.69
CA MET A 492 -10.24 -20.79 13.62
C MET A 492 -9.70 -20.22 14.94
N PHE A 493 -8.74 -20.91 15.53
CA PHE A 493 -8.04 -20.52 16.75
C PHE A 493 -6.58 -20.27 16.40
N THR A 494 -6.06 -19.12 16.80
CA THR A 494 -4.66 -18.72 16.55
C THR A 494 -4.03 -18.29 17.84
N ALA A 495 -2.83 -18.79 18.13
CA ALA A 495 -1.98 -18.35 19.21
C ALA A 495 -0.58 -18.09 18.65
N SER A 496 -0.01 -16.93 18.94
CA SER A 496 1.37 -16.60 18.58
C SER A 496 2.07 -15.85 19.70
N ASP A 497 3.38 -15.98 19.75
CA ASP A 497 4.26 -15.23 20.63
C ASP A 497 5.52 -14.79 19.88
N GLU A 498 5.86 -13.52 20.00
CA GLU A 498 7.08 -12.90 19.51
C GLU A 498 7.92 -12.52 20.73
N TYR A 499 9.10 -13.06 20.86
CA TYR A 499 9.97 -12.89 22.00
C TYR A 499 11.30 -12.26 21.60
N ASN A 500 11.63 -11.13 22.18
CA ASN A 500 12.95 -10.53 22.05
C ASN A 500 13.92 -11.18 23.04
N VAL A 501 14.84 -11.97 22.55
CA VAL A 501 15.87 -12.65 23.34
C VAL A 501 17.05 -11.74 23.64
N GLY A 502 17.31 -10.77 22.73
CA GLY A 502 18.54 -9.98 22.76
C GLY A 502 18.62 -8.98 23.90
N GLU A 503 17.75 -7.96 23.89
CA GLU A 503 17.91 -6.82 24.80
C GLU A 503 16.76 -6.70 25.82
N THR A 504 15.52 -6.76 25.38
CA THR A 504 14.38 -6.40 26.22
C THR A 504 13.81 -7.55 27.02
N ASN A 505 14.05 -8.79 26.63
CA ASN A 505 13.49 -10.02 27.24
C ASN A 505 11.96 -9.95 27.40
N ARG A 506 11.26 -9.42 26.38
CA ARG A 506 9.82 -9.21 26.39
C ARG A 506 9.10 -10.12 25.42
N HIS A 507 7.92 -10.56 25.86
CA HIS A 507 6.97 -11.35 25.09
C HIS A 507 5.85 -10.46 24.54
N TYR A 508 5.46 -10.70 23.29
CA TYR A 508 4.35 -10.04 22.59
C TYR A 508 3.46 -11.14 22.01
N TRP A 509 2.32 -11.39 22.65
CA TRP A 509 1.44 -12.51 22.31
C TRP A 509 0.16 -12.03 21.63
N ASN A 510 -0.38 -12.90 20.77
CA ASN A 510 -1.66 -12.72 20.16
C ASN A 510 -2.46 -14.02 20.26
N LEU A 511 -3.64 -13.93 20.87
CA LEU A 511 -4.59 -15.02 21.00
C LEU A 511 -5.86 -14.62 20.29
N TYR A 512 -6.25 -15.35 19.23
CA TYR A 512 -7.45 -15.04 18.45
C TYR A 512 -8.37 -16.23 18.34
N THR A 513 -9.68 -15.97 18.39
CA THR A 513 -10.73 -16.88 18.00
C THR A 513 -11.53 -16.23 16.89
N THR A 514 -11.59 -16.86 15.73
CA THR A 514 -12.37 -16.39 14.58
C THR A 514 -13.57 -17.32 14.35
N TYR A 515 -14.73 -16.73 14.15
CA TYR A 515 -15.97 -17.43 13.77
C TYR A 515 -16.52 -16.89 12.47
N ASN A 516 -16.78 -17.78 11.51
CA ASN A 516 -17.33 -17.45 10.19
C ASN A 516 -18.69 -18.10 10.04
N ILE A 517 -19.71 -17.34 9.65
CA ILE A 517 -21.05 -17.84 9.35
C ILE A 517 -21.67 -17.05 8.20
N GLY A 518 -21.91 -17.72 7.06
CA GLY A 518 -22.38 -17.04 5.87
C GLY A 518 -21.42 -15.91 5.46
N ALA A 519 -21.94 -14.71 5.36
CA ALA A 519 -21.17 -13.50 5.01
C ALA A 519 -20.54 -12.78 6.22
N HIS A 520 -20.70 -13.32 7.44
CA HIS A 520 -20.19 -12.71 8.67
C HIS A 520 -18.86 -13.36 9.09
N ARG A 521 -17.91 -12.52 9.48
CA ARG A 521 -16.69 -12.92 10.16
C ARG A 521 -16.53 -12.12 11.43
N ILE A 522 -16.40 -12.81 12.55
CA ILE A 522 -16.17 -12.24 13.88
C ILE A 522 -14.85 -12.78 14.39
N GLN A 523 -13.96 -11.91 14.85
CA GLN A 523 -12.70 -12.29 15.46
C GLN A 523 -12.55 -11.59 16.81
N LEU A 524 -12.45 -12.37 17.87
CA LEU A 524 -12.14 -11.90 19.22
C LEU A 524 -10.68 -12.21 19.50
N GLY A 525 -9.96 -11.24 20.05
CA GLY A 525 -8.55 -11.38 20.40
C GLY A 525 -8.21 -10.83 21.77
N TYR A 526 -7.15 -11.40 22.37
CA TYR A 526 -6.42 -10.80 23.48
C TYR A 526 -4.97 -10.67 23.05
N VAL A 527 -4.46 -9.44 23.00
CA VAL A 527 -3.20 -9.14 22.33
C VAL A 527 -2.30 -8.26 23.20
N ARG A 528 -1.00 -8.45 23.03
CA ARG A 528 0.05 -7.51 23.42
C ARG A 528 1.01 -7.36 22.26
N THR A 529 0.95 -6.19 21.61
CA THR A 529 1.74 -5.89 20.41
C THR A 529 2.99 -5.09 20.78
N ARG A 530 4.06 -5.28 20.03
CA ARG A 530 5.21 -4.36 20.08
C ARG A 530 4.93 -3.08 19.29
N ARG A 531 5.73 -2.04 19.56
CA ARG A 531 5.85 -0.91 18.65
C ARG A 531 6.53 -1.35 17.35
N GLY A 532 6.00 -0.96 16.21
CA GLY A 532 6.58 -1.35 14.92
C GLY A 532 5.83 -0.75 13.74
N TYR A 533 6.30 -1.05 12.55
CA TYR A 533 5.69 -0.57 11.32
C TYR A 533 4.63 -1.54 10.82
N ASN A 534 3.45 -0.97 10.45
CA ASN A 534 2.45 -1.64 9.63
C ASN A 534 2.61 -1.13 8.20
N CYS A 535 2.86 -2.03 7.26
CA CYS A 535 3.17 -1.68 5.87
C CYS A 535 2.19 -2.34 4.90
N SER A 536 1.84 -1.65 3.83
CA SER A 536 1.07 -2.15 2.70
C SER A 536 1.50 -1.43 1.43
N GLY A 537 1.82 -2.19 0.38
CA GLY A 537 2.22 -1.64 -0.92
C GLY A 537 3.43 -0.70 -0.87
N GLY A 538 4.36 -0.90 0.08
CA GLY A 538 5.55 -0.08 0.27
C GLY A 538 5.32 1.23 1.04
N VAL A 539 4.14 1.47 1.57
CA VAL A 539 3.86 2.57 2.50
C VAL A 539 3.75 1.99 3.90
N CYS A 540 4.45 2.60 4.85
CA CYS A 540 4.51 2.12 6.23
C CYS A 540 4.02 3.20 7.20
N ARG A 541 3.33 2.75 8.24
CA ARG A 541 2.91 3.59 9.36
C ARG A 541 3.40 2.99 10.67
N LEU A 542 4.00 3.83 11.50
CA LEU A 542 4.39 3.43 12.85
C LEU A 542 3.15 3.24 13.73
N VAL A 543 3.04 2.06 14.34
CA VAL A 543 1.99 1.72 15.29
C VAL A 543 2.63 1.60 16.67
N PRO A 544 2.15 2.36 17.69
CA PRO A 544 2.64 2.24 19.05
C PRO A 544 2.27 0.88 19.64
N SER A 545 3.02 0.44 20.65
CA SER A 545 2.67 -0.78 21.38
C SER A 545 1.35 -0.62 22.13
N TYR A 546 0.56 -1.69 22.17
CA TYR A 546 -0.67 -1.73 22.94
C TYR A 546 -0.95 -3.14 23.46
N GLN A 547 -1.76 -3.21 24.49
CA GLN A 547 -2.28 -4.45 25.05
C GLN A 547 -3.78 -4.29 25.29
N GLY A 548 -4.56 -5.34 25.02
CA GLY A 548 -5.99 -5.28 25.28
C GLY A 548 -6.79 -6.38 24.59
N ILE A 549 -8.11 -6.25 24.69
CA ILE A 549 -9.07 -7.11 24.01
C ILE A 549 -9.43 -6.44 22.70
N THR A 550 -9.32 -7.19 21.60
CA THR A 550 -9.70 -6.75 20.25
C THR A 550 -10.93 -7.49 19.77
N LEU A 551 -11.80 -6.79 19.04
CA LEU A 551 -12.93 -7.38 18.33
C LEU A 551 -12.94 -6.83 16.92
N SER A 552 -12.84 -7.72 15.92
CA SER A 552 -13.00 -7.38 14.51
C SER A 552 -14.26 -8.03 13.96
N TYR A 553 -15.09 -7.25 13.29
CA TYR A 553 -16.31 -7.68 12.63
C TYR A 553 -16.30 -7.28 11.16
N ASN A 554 -16.52 -8.24 10.29
CA ASN A 554 -16.67 -8.02 8.85
C ASN A 554 -17.95 -8.68 8.34
N TYR A 555 -18.71 -7.94 7.55
CA TYR A 555 -19.93 -8.39 6.89
C TYR A 555 -19.98 -7.87 5.47
N ASN A 556 -20.30 -8.74 4.51
CA ASN A 556 -20.49 -8.36 3.10
C ASN A 556 -21.83 -8.91 2.62
N PHE A 557 -22.60 -8.14 1.84
CA PHE A 557 -23.90 -8.52 1.31
C PHE A 557 -24.13 -8.03 -0.13
#